data_5a90126f76c2bdcde4f533dfb065a5bd
#
_entry.id   5a90126f76c2bdcde4f533dfb065a5bd
#
_cell.length_a   1.000
_cell.length_b   1.000
_cell.length_c   1.000
_cell.angle_alpha   90.00
_cell.angle_beta   90.00
_cell.angle_gamma   90.00
#
_symmetry.space_group_name_H-M   'P 1'
#
loop_
_entity.id
_entity.type
_entity.pdbx_description
1 polymer ?
#
loop_
_entity_poly.entity_id
_entity_poly.type
_entity_poly.pdbx_seq_one_letter_code
_entity_poly.pdbx_strand_id
1 'polypeptide(L)'
;YKRQPFDLLLLDIDMDGMDGMALAKEIRKKDQKLPIVFLTNRSEYVFEGYEVGALRYLLKPVEETKLFSLLDEISYALGKERRYLIENVGGETVKIPVDTIYSVEAKGHYIRLHTSVGDYEYKKNLSEIAEELAKDQPGQKTEFISTHRSFLVSLAAVERVQRTECILCDGSSVPVSRNAYKSVNEAFIRYYMEHGDMCEK
;
A
#
# COMPACT_ATOMS: atom_id res chain seq x y z
N TYR A 1 -7.84 5.42 16.62
CA TYR A 1 -7.57 6.80 16.18
C TYR A 1 -6.47 7.48 17.00
N LYS A 2 -6.44 7.30 18.31
CA LYS A 2 -5.43 7.95 19.17
C LYS A 2 -4.00 7.40 19.02
N ARG A 3 -3.84 6.23 18.45
CA ARG A 3 -2.53 5.54 18.35
C ARG A 3 -1.89 5.57 16.96
N GLN A 4 -2.71 5.69 15.91
CA GLN A 4 -2.23 5.77 14.51
C GLN A 4 -3.14 6.70 13.71
N PRO A 5 -2.59 7.58 12.85
CA PRO A 5 -3.39 8.39 11.94
C PRO A 5 -3.97 7.50 10.84
N PHE A 6 -5.26 7.67 10.58
CA PHE A 6 -5.92 7.08 9.41
C PHE A 6 -5.86 8.05 8.24
N ASP A 7 -5.74 7.54 7.03
CA ASP A 7 -5.80 8.33 5.80
C ASP A 7 -7.24 8.52 5.31
N LEU A 8 -8.15 7.63 5.72
CA LEU A 8 -9.56 7.61 5.35
C LEU A 8 -10.37 6.89 6.42
N LEU A 9 -11.60 7.36 6.64
CA LEU A 9 -12.61 6.62 7.42
C LEU A 9 -13.79 6.27 6.54
N LEU A 10 -14.13 4.97 6.55
CA LEU A 10 -15.39 4.45 6.00
C LEU A 10 -16.32 4.20 7.18
N LEU A 11 -17.41 4.97 7.30
CA LEU A 11 -18.34 4.89 8.41
C LEU A 11 -19.72 4.41 7.93
N ASP A 12 -20.22 3.37 8.56
CA ASP A 12 -21.64 3.07 8.45
C ASP A 12 -22.44 4.09 9.28
N ILE A 13 -23.54 4.59 8.76
CA ILE A 13 -24.42 5.49 9.52
C ILE A 13 -25.23 4.66 10.52
N ASP A 14 -25.76 3.52 10.10
CA ASP A 14 -26.60 2.66 10.92
C ASP A 14 -25.73 1.68 11.73
N MET A 15 -25.15 2.16 12.85
CA MET A 15 -24.38 1.32 13.78
C MET A 15 -25.10 1.22 15.14
N ASP A 16 -25.02 0.05 15.80
CA ASP A 16 -25.54 -0.14 17.15
C ASP A 16 -24.79 0.74 18.17
N GLY A 17 -25.54 1.54 18.91
CA GLY A 17 -25.01 2.42 19.95
C GLY A 17 -24.76 3.85 19.50
N MET A 18 -23.55 4.20 19.05
CA MET A 18 -23.22 5.50 18.47
C MET A 18 -23.37 5.42 16.96
N ASP A 19 -24.24 6.24 16.37
CA ASP A 19 -24.36 6.29 14.91
C ASP A 19 -23.11 6.90 14.24
N GLY A 20 -22.90 6.57 12.95
CA GLY A 20 -21.73 7.02 12.21
C GLY A 20 -21.65 8.54 12.07
N MET A 21 -22.79 9.24 12.08
CA MET A 21 -22.86 10.70 12.00
C MET A 21 -22.38 11.34 13.31
N ALA A 22 -22.81 10.83 14.45
CA ALA A 22 -22.36 11.27 15.77
C ALA A 22 -20.85 11.05 15.93
N LEU A 23 -20.34 9.89 15.47
CA LEU A 23 -18.91 9.59 15.46
C LEU A 23 -18.13 10.58 14.58
N ALA A 24 -18.63 10.85 13.37
CA ALA A 24 -17.99 11.82 12.47
C ALA A 24 -17.92 13.22 13.09
N LYS A 25 -18.99 13.70 13.76
CA LYS A 25 -19.00 14.97 14.48
C LYS A 25 -17.93 15.03 15.58
N GLU A 26 -17.75 13.96 16.34
CA GLU A 26 -16.69 13.87 17.36
C GLU A 26 -15.27 13.88 16.75
N ILE A 27 -15.08 13.19 15.63
CA ILE A 27 -13.79 13.19 14.91
C ILE A 27 -13.49 14.58 14.38
N ARG A 28 -14.45 15.30 13.79
CA ARG A 28 -14.27 16.65 13.25
C ARG A 28 -13.83 17.67 14.30
N LYS A 29 -14.15 17.49 15.57
CA LYS A 29 -13.62 18.31 16.67
C LYS A 29 -12.11 18.20 16.83
N LYS A 30 -11.50 17.11 16.35
CA LYS A 30 -10.08 16.81 16.49
C LYS A 30 -9.31 16.90 15.19
N ASP A 31 -9.94 16.46 14.10
CA ASP A 31 -9.37 16.43 12.78
C ASP A 31 -10.39 16.86 11.73
N GLN A 32 -10.19 18.07 11.22
CA GLN A 32 -11.08 18.66 10.22
C GLN A 32 -10.73 18.22 8.78
N LYS A 33 -9.55 17.60 8.57
CA LYS A 33 -9.03 17.27 7.23
C LYS A 33 -9.16 15.80 6.87
N LEU A 34 -9.31 14.91 7.85
CA LEU A 34 -9.40 13.48 7.61
C LEU A 34 -10.57 13.18 6.66
N PRO A 35 -10.36 12.53 5.51
CA PRO A 35 -11.43 12.13 4.61
C PRO A 35 -12.40 11.17 5.30
N ILE A 36 -13.69 11.49 5.26
CA ILE A 36 -14.77 10.64 5.78
C ILE A 36 -15.68 10.28 4.62
N VAL A 37 -15.98 9.01 4.46
CA VAL A 37 -16.94 8.46 3.50
C VAL A 37 -17.97 7.67 4.28
N PHE A 38 -19.24 7.96 4.05
CA PHE A 38 -20.32 7.20 4.66
C PHE A 38 -20.77 6.05 3.76
N LEU A 39 -21.02 4.90 4.40
CA LEU A 39 -21.68 3.74 3.81
C LEU A 39 -23.09 3.68 4.41
N THR A 40 -24.15 3.71 3.59
CA THR A 40 -25.52 3.76 4.13
C THR A 40 -26.52 3.06 3.23
N ASN A 41 -27.58 2.55 3.82
CA ASN A 41 -28.78 2.07 3.11
C ASN A 41 -29.77 3.20 2.78
N ARG A 42 -29.55 4.41 3.29
CA ARG A 42 -30.51 5.52 3.24
C ARG A 42 -29.95 6.73 2.51
N SER A 43 -30.64 7.15 1.46
CA SER A 43 -30.26 8.33 0.67
C SER A 43 -30.56 9.67 1.36
N GLU A 44 -31.45 9.67 2.35
CA GLU A 44 -31.88 10.89 3.06
C GLU A 44 -30.77 11.56 3.89
N TYR A 45 -29.79 10.78 4.38
CA TYR A 45 -28.67 11.29 5.16
C TYR A 45 -27.62 12.08 4.36
N VAL A 46 -27.72 12.09 3.03
CA VAL A 46 -26.80 12.84 2.16
C VAL A 46 -26.78 14.34 2.52
N PHE A 47 -27.92 14.91 2.93
CA PHE A 47 -28.00 16.32 3.31
C PHE A 47 -27.36 16.64 4.67
N GLU A 48 -27.45 15.73 5.65
CA GLU A 48 -26.84 15.93 6.97
C GLU A 48 -25.33 15.83 6.95
N GLY A 49 -24.75 15.18 5.98
CA GLY A 49 -23.33 15.00 5.84
C GLY A 49 -22.58 16.24 5.39
N TYR A 50 -23.25 17.25 4.85
CA TYR A 50 -22.61 18.55 4.61
C TYR A 50 -22.14 19.19 5.91
N GLU A 51 -22.81 18.96 7.04
CA GLU A 51 -22.42 19.49 8.34
C GLU A 51 -21.09 18.95 8.85
N VAL A 52 -20.74 17.71 8.50
CA VAL A 52 -19.48 17.06 8.91
C VAL A 52 -18.41 17.09 7.82
N GLY A 53 -18.68 17.73 6.67
CA GLY A 53 -17.75 17.81 5.57
C GLY A 53 -17.34 16.41 5.06
N ALA A 54 -18.31 15.51 4.91
CA ALA A 54 -18.06 14.18 4.34
C ALA A 54 -17.63 14.29 2.88
N LEU A 55 -16.64 13.51 2.48
CA LEU A 55 -16.12 13.51 1.11
C LEU A 55 -17.11 12.88 0.13
N ARG A 56 -17.72 11.77 0.51
CA ARG A 56 -18.68 11.00 -0.32
C ARG A 56 -19.65 10.19 0.53
N TYR A 57 -20.74 9.78 -0.13
CA TYR A 57 -21.71 8.79 0.33
C TYR A 57 -21.77 7.65 -0.67
N LEU A 58 -21.66 6.43 -0.17
CA LEU A 58 -21.84 5.22 -0.95
C LEU A 58 -23.07 4.47 -0.44
N LEU A 59 -24.02 4.25 -1.33
CA LEU A 59 -25.21 3.45 -1.01
C LEU A 59 -24.86 1.95 -1.04
N LYS A 60 -25.35 1.22 -0.07
CA LYS A 60 -25.26 -0.24 -0.03
C LYS A 60 -26.31 -0.87 -0.97
N PRO A 61 -25.99 -1.95 -1.72
CA PRO A 61 -24.68 -2.61 -1.79
C PRO A 61 -23.65 -1.75 -2.53
N VAL A 62 -22.44 -1.67 -1.97
CA VAL A 62 -21.37 -0.85 -2.57
C VAL A 62 -20.80 -1.57 -3.80
N GLU A 63 -20.85 -0.90 -4.94
CA GLU A 63 -20.20 -1.39 -6.16
C GLU A 63 -18.68 -1.24 -6.05
N GLU A 64 -17.94 -2.32 -6.29
CA GLU A 64 -16.48 -2.34 -6.22
C GLU A 64 -15.82 -1.25 -7.08
N THR A 65 -16.33 -1.06 -8.30
CA THR A 65 -15.81 -0.04 -9.23
C THR A 65 -15.92 1.37 -8.66
N LYS A 66 -17.02 1.70 -7.99
CA LYS A 66 -17.23 3.00 -7.34
C LYS A 66 -16.32 3.18 -6.13
N LEU A 67 -16.16 2.11 -5.33
CA LEU A 67 -15.27 2.14 -4.17
C LEU A 67 -13.82 2.35 -4.61
N PHE A 68 -13.32 1.57 -5.57
CA PHE A 68 -11.94 1.70 -6.04
C PHE A 68 -11.66 3.04 -6.70
N SER A 69 -12.59 3.57 -7.52
CA SER A 69 -12.44 4.92 -8.08
C SER A 69 -12.36 6.00 -7.01
N LEU A 70 -13.12 5.86 -5.93
CA LEU A 70 -13.06 6.79 -4.80
C LEU A 70 -11.74 6.67 -4.03
N LEU A 71 -11.24 5.46 -3.79
CA LEU A 71 -9.95 5.24 -3.14
C LEU A 71 -8.80 5.81 -3.98
N ASP A 72 -8.84 5.68 -5.30
CA ASP A 72 -7.87 6.29 -6.21
C ASP A 72 -7.94 7.83 -6.15
N GLU A 73 -9.14 8.43 -6.15
CA GLU A 73 -9.35 9.88 -5.98
C GLU A 73 -8.75 10.38 -4.66
N ILE A 74 -9.01 9.68 -3.57
CA ILE A 74 -8.49 10.04 -2.24
C ILE A 74 -6.98 9.90 -2.19
N SER A 75 -6.43 8.81 -2.71
CA SER A 75 -4.98 8.57 -2.77
C SER A 75 -4.27 9.68 -3.55
N TYR A 76 -4.84 10.10 -4.66
CA TYR A 76 -4.34 11.22 -5.44
C TYR A 76 -4.39 12.55 -4.66
N ALA A 77 -5.53 12.85 -4.02
CA ALA A 77 -5.73 14.07 -3.23
C ALA A 77 -4.81 14.14 -2.00
N LEU A 78 -4.44 12.99 -1.42
CA LEU A 78 -3.49 12.88 -0.32
C LEU A 78 -2.01 12.96 -0.78
N GLY A 79 -1.78 13.16 -2.08
CA GLY A 79 -0.43 13.19 -2.65
C GLY A 79 0.25 11.81 -2.71
N LYS A 80 -0.53 10.75 -2.52
CA LYS A 80 -0.08 9.36 -2.68
C LYS A 80 -0.22 8.96 -4.15
N GLU A 81 0.49 9.64 -5.04
CA GLU A 81 0.54 9.21 -6.45
C GLU A 81 1.11 7.79 -6.52
N ARG A 82 0.31 6.88 -7.06
CA ARG A 82 0.74 5.50 -7.26
C ARG A 82 1.91 5.48 -8.26
N ARG A 83 3.06 4.98 -7.83
CA ARG A 83 4.24 4.84 -8.67
C ARG A 83 4.08 3.68 -9.62
N TYR A 84 4.58 3.86 -10.82
CA TYR A 84 4.59 2.82 -11.84
C TYR A 84 5.98 2.70 -12.47
N LEU A 85 6.39 1.47 -12.76
CA LEU A 85 7.42 1.19 -13.74
C LEU A 85 6.76 1.09 -15.12
N ILE A 86 7.42 1.63 -16.13
CA ILE A 86 6.97 1.49 -17.53
C ILE A 86 8.07 0.72 -18.25
N GLU A 87 7.83 -0.54 -18.56
CA GLU A 87 8.84 -1.47 -19.06
C GLU A 87 8.39 -2.19 -20.33
N ASN A 88 9.36 -2.65 -21.12
CA ASN A 88 9.06 -3.50 -22.27
C ASN A 88 9.15 -4.97 -21.85
N VAL A 89 8.01 -5.65 -21.83
CA VAL A 89 7.88 -7.06 -21.45
C VAL A 89 7.39 -7.82 -22.68
N GLY A 90 8.22 -8.71 -23.23
CA GLY A 90 7.83 -9.52 -24.37
C GLY A 90 7.49 -8.74 -25.64
N GLY A 91 7.99 -7.51 -25.79
CA GLY A 91 7.69 -6.62 -26.93
C GLY A 91 6.52 -5.67 -26.70
N GLU A 92 5.86 -5.72 -25.57
CA GLU A 92 4.77 -4.84 -25.17
C GLU A 92 5.21 -3.84 -24.10
N THR A 93 4.73 -2.61 -24.16
CA THR A 93 4.95 -1.62 -23.10
C THR A 93 3.93 -1.83 -22.00
N VAL A 94 4.41 -2.21 -20.81
CA VAL A 94 3.57 -2.56 -19.65
C VAL A 94 3.77 -1.54 -18.54
N LYS A 95 2.66 -1.14 -17.89
CA LYS A 95 2.64 -0.28 -16.70
C LYS A 95 2.48 -1.13 -15.45
N ILE A 96 3.55 -1.23 -14.64
CA ILE A 96 3.61 -2.09 -13.45
C ILE A 96 3.55 -1.21 -12.19
N PRO A 97 2.53 -1.36 -11.33
CA PRO A 97 2.45 -0.60 -10.09
C PRO A 97 3.54 -1.03 -9.10
N VAL A 98 4.34 -0.08 -8.59
CA VAL A 98 5.48 -0.36 -7.69
C VAL A 98 5.04 -0.96 -6.36
N ASP A 99 3.89 -0.56 -5.84
CA ASP A 99 3.28 -1.07 -4.61
C ASP A 99 2.82 -2.53 -4.68
N THR A 100 2.71 -3.10 -5.89
CA THR A 100 2.40 -4.52 -6.09
C THR A 100 3.64 -5.42 -6.08
N ILE A 101 4.86 -4.85 -6.14
CA ILE A 101 6.09 -5.63 -6.27
C ILE A 101 6.48 -6.21 -4.90
N TYR A 102 6.56 -7.52 -4.82
CA TYR A 102 7.03 -8.25 -3.65
C TYR A 102 8.55 -8.41 -3.66
N SER A 103 9.09 -8.84 -4.80
CA SER A 103 10.55 -9.05 -4.94
C SER A 103 11.00 -8.89 -6.38
N VAL A 104 12.32 -8.68 -6.54
CA VAL A 104 13.02 -8.63 -7.81
C VAL A 104 14.15 -9.65 -7.77
N GLU A 105 14.19 -10.56 -8.76
CA GLU A 105 15.22 -11.55 -8.94
C GLU A 105 16.06 -11.24 -10.18
N ALA A 106 17.39 -11.20 -10.06
CA ALA A 106 18.29 -11.12 -11.20
C ALA A 106 18.54 -12.48 -11.82
N LYS A 107 18.32 -12.62 -13.14
CA LYS A 107 18.53 -13.81 -13.96
C LYS A 107 19.43 -13.51 -15.16
N GLY A 108 20.74 -13.48 -14.94
CA GLY A 108 21.69 -13.10 -15.98
C GLY A 108 21.52 -11.65 -16.42
N HIS A 109 21.09 -11.42 -17.65
CA HIS A 109 20.80 -10.08 -18.20
C HIS A 109 19.33 -9.65 -18.05
N TYR A 110 18.52 -10.46 -17.41
CA TYR A 110 17.10 -10.20 -17.15
C TYR A 110 16.85 -10.05 -15.67
N ILE A 111 15.77 -9.38 -15.34
CA ILE A 111 15.17 -9.40 -14.01
C ILE A 111 13.77 -10.01 -14.10
N ARG A 112 13.37 -10.66 -13.02
CA ARG A 112 11.99 -11.07 -12.78
C ARG A 112 11.43 -10.24 -11.63
N LEU A 113 10.34 -9.53 -11.88
CA LEU A 113 9.51 -8.94 -10.83
C LEU A 113 8.48 -9.96 -10.41
N HIS A 114 8.42 -10.26 -9.13
CA HIS A 114 7.33 -11.02 -8.52
C HIS A 114 6.35 -10.03 -7.89
N THR A 115 5.09 -10.06 -8.32
CA THR A 115 4.08 -9.07 -7.90
C THR A 115 2.76 -9.74 -7.51
N SER A 116 1.89 -9.01 -6.81
CA SER A 116 0.55 -9.48 -6.43
C SER A 116 -0.39 -9.74 -7.62
N VAL A 117 -0.05 -9.21 -8.81
CA VAL A 117 -0.87 -9.33 -10.02
C VAL A 117 -0.25 -10.25 -11.09
N GLY A 118 0.94 -10.81 -10.83
CA GLY A 118 1.65 -11.72 -11.73
C GLY A 118 3.14 -11.38 -11.82
N ASP A 119 3.88 -12.22 -12.54
CA ASP A 119 5.32 -12.06 -12.74
C ASP A 119 5.60 -11.34 -14.06
N TYR A 120 6.61 -10.47 -14.05
CA TYR A 120 7.13 -9.79 -15.24
C TYR A 120 8.61 -10.09 -15.41
N GLU A 121 9.04 -10.47 -16.61
CA GLU A 121 10.44 -10.71 -16.91
C GLU A 121 10.87 -9.87 -18.10
N TYR A 122 11.94 -9.06 -17.93
CA TYR A 122 12.45 -8.18 -18.96
C TYR A 122 13.94 -7.88 -18.78
N LYS A 123 14.58 -7.36 -19.85
CA LYS A 123 16.01 -7.09 -19.88
C LYS A 123 16.35 -5.82 -19.10
N LYS A 124 16.92 -6.00 -17.92
CA LYS A 124 17.46 -4.94 -17.06
C LYS A 124 18.41 -5.57 -16.05
N ASN A 125 19.33 -4.81 -15.48
CA ASN A 125 20.15 -5.31 -14.38
C ASN A 125 19.58 -4.88 -13.01
N LEU A 126 20.02 -5.59 -11.94
CA LEU A 126 19.49 -5.38 -10.60
C LEU A 126 19.84 -3.98 -10.04
N SER A 127 20.97 -3.41 -10.42
CA SER A 127 21.38 -2.07 -9.95
C SER A 127 20.49 -0.98 -10.56
N GLU A 128 20.17 -1.10 -11.86
CA GLU A 128 19.30 -0.15 -12.55
C GLU A 128 17.90 -0.12 -11.94
N ILE A 129 17.30 -1.31 -11.71
CA ILE A 129 15.98 -1.36 -11.09
C ILE A 129 16.01 -0.92 -9.63
N ALA A 130 17.09 -1.21 -8.89
CA ALA A 130 17.25 -0.75 -7.52
C ALA A 130 17.30 0.79 -7.42
N GLU A 131 18.05 1.46 -8.32
CA GLU A 131 18.08 2.91 -8.39
C GLU A 131 16.72 3.51 -8.76
N GLU A 132 15.98 2.86 -9.67
CA GLU A 132 14.66 3.30 -10.08
C GLU A 132 13.63 3.16 -8.95
N LEU A 133 13.68 2.04 -8.22
CA LEU A 133 12.82 1.80 -7.06
C LEU A 133 13.18 2.69 -5.86
N ALA A 134 14.43 3.10 -5.72
CA ALA A 134 14.91 3.98 -4.66
C ALA A 134 14.55 5.46 -4.85
N LYS A 135 14.04 5.87 -6.01
CA LYS A 135 13.64 7.27 -6.25
C LYS A 135 12.49 7.64 -5.35
N ASP A 136 12.77 8.48 -4.35
CA ASP A 136 11.76 8.99 -3.43
C ASP A 136 10.74 9.86 -4.17
N GLN A 137 9.46 9.58 -3.94
CA GLN A 137 8.37 10.53 -4.22
C GLN A 137 7.76 10.99 -2.89
N PRO A 138 7.36 12.26 -2.77
CA PRO A 138 6.71 12.75 -1.57
C PRO A 138 5.46 11.92 -1.23
N GLY A 139 5.46 11.28 -0.05
CA GLY A 139 4.31 10.55 0.47
C GLY A 139 4.30 9.03 0.24
N GLN A 140 5.27 8.44 -0.47
CA GLN A 140 5.38 6.99 -0.64
C GLN A 140 6.80 6.51 -0.33
N LYS A 141 6.95 5.80 0.76
CA LYS A 141 8.16 5.04 1.07
C LYS A 141 7.91 3.56 0.82
N THR A 142 7.97 3.13 -0.44
CA THR A 142 8.14 1.72 -0.74
C THR A 142 9.64 1.44 -0.59
N GLU A 143 10.05 0.94 0.57
CA GLU A 143 11.45 0.63 0.81
C GLU A 143 11.79 -0.74 0.24
N PHE A 144 12.69 -0.78 -0.71
CA PHE A 144 13.29 -2.01 -1.23
C PHE A 144 14.67 -2.20 -0.62
N ILE A 145 14.96 -3.43 -0.20
CA ILE A 145 16.26 -3.78 0.34
C ILE A 145 16.88 -4.97 -0.38
N SER A 146 18.21 -4.93 -0.57
CA SER A 146 18.95 -6.08 -1.10
C SER A 146 19.13 -7.14 -0.03
N THR A 147 18.57 -8.33 -0.26
CA THR A 147 18.70 -9.50 0.62
C THR A 147 19.83 -10.42 0.17
N HIS A 148 20.12 -10.42 -1.12
CA HIS A 148 21.17 -11.21 -1.77
C HIS A 148 21.71 -10.45 -2.97
N ARG A 149 22.92 -10.81 -3.47
CA ARG A 149 23.50 -10.21 -4.69
C ARG A 149 22.58 -10.25 -5.94
N SER A 150 21.58 -11.10 -5.91
CA SER A 150 20.63 -11.32 -7.01
C SER A 150 19.18 -11.01 -6.63
N PHE A 151 18.92 -10.49 -5.44
CA PHE A 151 17.56 -10.26 -4.96
C PHE A 151 17.39 -8.91 -4.25
N LEU A 152 16.29 -8.23 -4.60
CA LEU A 152 15.71 -7.13 -3.82
C LEU A 152 14.34 -7.58 -3.30
N VAL A 153 13.93 -7.08 -2.15
CA VAL A 153 12.62 -7.35 -1.56
C VAL A 153 11.98 -6.04 -1.12
N SER A 154 10.67 -5.92 -1.31
CA SER A 154 9.87 -4.85 -0.71
C SER A 154 9.65 -5.15 0.77
N LEU A 155 10.03 -4.25 1.67
CA LEU A 155 9.81 -4.43 3.11
C LEU A 155 8.32 -4.54 3.46
N ALA A 156 7.45 -3.87 2.71
CA ALA A 156 6.00 -3.99 2.85
C ALA A 156 5.47 -5.42 2.59
N ALA A 157 6.18 -6.19 1.76
CA ALA A 157 5.80 -7.56 1.42
C ALA A 157 6.41 -8.62 2.37
N VAL A 158 7.33 -8.24 3.26
CA VAL A 158 7.99 -9.19 4.16
C VAL A 158 7.11 -9.46 5.37
N GLU A 159 6.74 -10.72 5.58
CA GLU A 159 6.05 -11.18 6.80
C GLU A 159 7.04 -11.55 7.90
N ARG A 160 8.15 -12.22 7.55
CA ARG A 160 9.16 -12.68 8.52
C ARG A 160 10.57 -12.65 7.92
N VAL A 161 11.54 -12.28 8.74
CA VAL A 161 12.97 -12.32 8.41
C VAL A 161 13.62 -13.49 9.16
N GLN A 162 14.17 -14.45 8.41
CA GLN A 162 14.97 -15.56 8.94
C GLN A 162 16.44 -15.39 8.54
N ARG A 163 17.35 -16.18 9.13
CA ARG A 163 18.80 -16.04 8.89
C ARG A 163 19.22 -16.29 7.44
N THR A 164 18.46 -17.10 6.71
CA THR A 164 18.78 -17.53 5.34
C THR A 164 17.75 -17.10 4.30
N GLU A 165 16.59 -16.61 4.73
CA GLU A 165 15.50 -16.21 3.85
C GLU A 165 14.55 -15.19 4.49
N CYS A 166 13.85 -14.41 3.67
CA CYS A 166 12.65 -13.66 4.03
C CYS A 166 11.42 -14.42 3.53
N ILE A 167 10.41 -14.56 4.38
CA ILE A 167 9.10 -15.06 3.99
C ILE A 167 8.22 -13.87 3.63
N LEU A 168 7.57 -13.93 2.48
CA LEU A 168 6.70 -12.88 1.97
C LEU A 168 5.23 -13.17 2.32
N CYS A 169 4.39 -12.16 2.25
CA CYS A 169 2.97 -12.23 2.61
C CYS A 169 2.14 -13.18 1.74
N ASP A 170 2.63 -13.55 0.55
CA ASP A 170 2.03 -14.58 -0.33
C ASP A 170 2.53 -16.01 -0.03
N GLY A 171 3.37 -16.18 0.98
CA GLY A 171 3.97 -17.44 1.38
C GLY A 171 5.24 -17.83 0.60
N SER A 172 5.65 -17.06 -0.41
CA SER A 172 6.91 -17.26 -1.10
C SER A 172 8.11 -16.89 -0.24
N SER A 173 9.33 -17.29 -0.63
CA SER A 173 10.54 -16.94 0.09
C SER A 173 11.62 -16.37 -0.82
N VAL A 174 12.43 -15.46 -0.26
CA VAL A 174 13.56 -14.81 -0.93
C VAL A 174 14.83 -15.06 -0.12
N PRO A 175 15.94 -15.51 -0.72
CA PRO A 175 17.17 -15.82 0.01
C PRO A 175 17.79 -14.57 0.63
N VAL A 176 18.34 -14.74 1.84
CA VAL A 176 19.11 -13.72 2.57
C VAL A 176 20.53 -14.18 2.72
N SER A 177 21.50 -13.39 2.23
CA SER A 177 22.92 -13.68 2.43
C SER A 177 23.32 -13.45 3.90
N ARG A 178 24.34 -14.19 4.38
CA ARG A 178 24.83 -14.04 5.76
C ARG A 178 25.21 -12.59 6.10
N ASN A 179 25.79 -11.88 5.13
CA ASN A 179 26.21 -10.48 5.31
C ASN A 179 25.03 -9.50 5.29
N ALA A 180 23.95 -9.81 4.59
CA ALA A 180 22.77 -8.96 4.49
C ALA A 180 21.81 -9.14 5.67
N TYR A 181 21.84 -10.27 6.39
CA TYR A 181 20.87 -10.59 7.43
C TYR A 181 20.68 -9.46 8.46
N LYS A 182 21.80 -8.91 8.97
CA LYS A 182 21.74 -7.86 10.00
C LYS A 182 21.04 -6.61 9.48
N SER A 183 21.44 -6.11 8.31
CA SER A 183 20.87 -4.91 7.69
C SER A 183 19.40 -5.10 7.28
N VAL A 184 19.04 -6.28 6.77
CA VAL A 184 17.66 -6.62 6.41
C VAL A 184 16.78 -6.66 7.65
N ASN A 185 17.22 -7.30 8.73
CA ASN A 185 16.46 -7.37 9.97
C ASN A 185 16.28 -5.99 10.63
N GLU A 186 17.33 -5.17 10.65
CA GLU A 186 17.25 -3.79 11.17
C GLU A 186 16.30 -2.93 10.34
N ALA A 187 16.36 -3.03 9.00
CA ALA A 187 15.46 -2.31 8.10
C ALA A 187 14.00 -2.76 8.27
N PHE A 188 13.75 -4.06 8.41
CA PHE A 188 12.42 -4.62 8.66
C PHE A 188 11.83 -4.07 9.97
N ILE A 189 12.59 -4.12 11.08
CA ILE A 189 12.12 -3.59 12.37
C ILE A 189 11.82 -2.09 12.27
N ARG A 190 12.72 -1.30 11.67
CA ARG A 190 12.52 0.15 11.47
C ARG A 190 11.26 0.42 10.65
N TYR A 191 11.09 -0.30 9.53
CA TYR A 191 9.95 -0.13 8.63
C TYR A 191 8.62 -0.31 9.38
N TYR A 192 8.46 -1.37 10.16
CA TYR A 192 7.24 -1.64 10.92
C TYR A 192 7.07 -0.76 12.16
N MET A 193 8.16 -0.27 12.78
CA MET A 193 8.07 0.74 13.85
C MET A 193 7.58 2.10 13.33
N GLU A 194 7.98 2.48 12.11
CA GLU A 194 7.60 3.76 11.50
C GLU A 194 6.20 3.71 10.83
N HIS A 195 5.77 2.57 10.33
CA HIS A 195 4.54 2.44 9.52
C HIS A 195 3.39 1.69 10.21
N GLY A 196 3.62 1.07 11.38
CA GLY A 196 2.61 0.26 12.08
C GLY A 196 2.25 -1.03 11.33
N ASP A 197 1.63 -2.00 12.03
CA ASP A 197 1.20 -3.28 11.46
C ASP A 197 0.27 -3.10 10.24
N MET A 198 0.78 -3.36 9.04
CA MET A 198 -0.03 -3.44 7.81
C MET A 198 -0.35 -4.89 7.39
N CYS A 199 -0.08 -5.86 8.25
CA CYS A 199 -0.45 -7.26 8.03
C CYS A 199 -1.36 -7.76 9.15
N GLU A 200 -2.60 -7.32 9.18
CA GLU A 200 -3.67 -8.14 9.79
C GLU A 200 -4.43 -8.86 8.68
N LYS A 201 -4.54 -10.18 8.86
CA LYS A 201 -5.23 -11.15 7.99
C LYS A 201 -6.72 -10.89 7.94
#